data_be21f409bff2dc1fac534b3fc09f5786
#
_entry.id   be21f409bff2dc1fac534b3fc09f5786
#
_cell.length_a   1.000
_cell.length_b   1.000
_cell.length_c   1.000
_cell.angle_alpha   90.00
_cell.angle_beta   90.00
_cell.angle_gamma   90.00
#
_symmetry.space_group_name_H-M   'P 1'
#
loop_
_entity.id
_entity.type
_entity.pdbx_description
1 polymer ?
#
loop_
_entity_poly.entity_id
_entity_poly.type
_entity_poly.pdbx_seq_one_letter_code
_entity_poly.pdbx_strand_id
1 'polypeptide(L)'
;EEGTAVSLDQGTRIDLGAIAKGYASDWMAAIYQEHGITHGIVDLGGNTWVCGGNLEGEPWQIGIQDPARSAGALAGILEASDAFAVTSGGYQRYFEENGQLYHHIIDPATGRPAESGLTSVTVVADGAAGNGTMCDALSTALFVMGEDRALELWRSGVYDFDLILVTEDGRLLATAGIADRFRPDDSAGYAYEIVS
;
A
#
# COMPACT_ATOMS: atom_id res chain seq x y z
N GLU A 1 10.91 -32.47 2.60
CA GLU A 1 10.53 -31.05 2.75
C GLU A 1 11.26 -30.48 3.96
N GLU A 2 12.26 -29.64 3.75
CA GLU A 2 12.82 -28.83 4.82
C GLU A 2 11.78 -27.76 5.17
N GLY A 3 11.00 -27.97 6.23
CA GLY A 3 10.01 -27.03 6.72
C GLY A 3 10.68 -25.82 7.36
N THR A 4 10.16 -24.62 7.07
CA THR A 4 10.55 -23.42 7.82
C THR A 4 9.99 -23.51 9.24
N ALA A 5 10.83 -23.43 10.26
CA ALA A 5 10.44 -23.44 11.65
C ALA A 5 10.53 -22.04 12.25
N VAL A 6 9.53 -21.65 13.02
CA VAL A 6 9.53 -20.41 13.81
C VAL A 6 9.57 -20.78 15.28
N SER A 7 10.50 -20.23 16.05
CA SER A 7 10.58 -20.37 17.51
C SER A 7 10.10 -19.09 18.17
N LEU A 8 9.20 -19.22 19.12
CA LEU A 8 8.63 -18.10 19.87
C LEU A 8 8.81 -18.33 21.38
N ASP A 9 9.00 -17.24 22.09
CA ASP A 9 8.97 -17.27 23.55
C ASP A 9 7.55 -17.58 24.05
N GLN A 10 7.47 -18.17 25.25
CA GLN A 10 6.19 -18.52 25.85
C GLN A 10 5.29 -17.29 26.00
N GLY A 11 4.07 -17.37 25.47
CA GLY A 11 3.08 -16.30 25.50
C GLY A 11 3.15 -15.31 24.32
N THR A 12 4.17 -15.40 23.46
CA THR A 12 4.24 -14.63 22.21
C THR A 12 3.18 -15.11 21.22
N ARG A 13 2.55 -14.16 20.51
CA ARG A 13 1.62 -14.43 19.43
C ARG A 13 2.13 -13.75 18.16
N ILE A 14 1.91 -14.38 17.01
CA ILE A 14 2.19 -13.79 15.70
C ILE A 14 0.88 -13.30 15.10
N ASP A 15 0.89 -12.09 14.58
CA ASP A 15 -0.13 -11.55 13.70
C ASP A 15 0.46 -11.33 12.31
N LEU A 16 -0.20 -11.81 11.27
CA LEU A 16 0.24 -11.69 9.87
C LEU A 16 -0.53 -10.61 9.10
N GLY A 17 -1.25 -9.72 9.78
CA GLY A 17 -2.10 -8.70 9.19
C GLY A 17 -1.39 -7.75 8.21
N ALA A 18 -0.07 -7.56 8.41
CA ALA A 18 0.74 -6.68 7.56
C ALA A 18 1.32 -7.35 6.30
N ILE A 19 1.09 -8.67 6.09
CA ILE A 19 1.65 -9.38 4.93
C ILE A 19 0.69 -10.40 4.31
N ALA A 20 -0.38 -10.75 5.00
CA ALA A 20 -1.24 -11.87 4.59
C ALA A 20 -2.02 -11.59 3.32
N LYS A 21 -2.47 -10.34 3.13
CA LYS A 21 -3.20 -9.95 1.91
C LYS A 21 -2.26 -9.92 0.70
N GLY A 22 -1.05 -9.40 0.87
CA GLY A 22 -0.03 -9.40 -0.16
C GLY A 22 0.35 -10.81 -0.59
N TYR A 23 0.56 -11.70 0.37
CA TYR A 23 0.81 -13.12 0.08
C TYR A 23 -0.36 -13.78 -0.66
N ALA A 24 -1.59 -13.49 -0.27
CA ALA A 24 -2.77 -13.99 -0.97
C ALA A 24 -2.88 -13.43 -2.40
N SER A 25 -2.53 -12.16 -2.63
CA SER A 25 -2.50 -11.55 -3.96
C SER A 25 -1.45 -12.20 -4.86
N ASP A 26 -0.25 -12.51 -4.34
CA ASP A 26 0.77 -13.26 -5.09
C ASP A 26 0.26 -14.64 -5.53
N TRP A 27 -0.47 -15.34 -4.64
CA TRP A 27 -1.09 -16.62 -4.98
C TRP A 27 -2.17 -16.48 -6.04
N MET A 28 -2.99 -15.44 -5.98
CA MET A 28 -4.01 -15.16 -6.99
C MET A 28 -3.37 -14.84 -8.34
N ALA A 29 -2.29 -14.07 -8.36
CA ALA A 29 -1.53 -13.78 -9.57
C ALA A 29 -0.99 -15.06 -10.21
N ALA A 30 -0.41 -15.98 -9.40
CA ALA A 30 0.09 -17.27 -9.88
C ALA A 30 -1.02 -18.15 -10.46
N ILE A 31 -2.21 -18.20 -9.81
CA ILE A 31 -3.38 -18.94 -10.29
C ILE A 31 -3.85 -18.36 -11.64
N TYR A 32 -3.92 -17.03 -11.77
CA TYR A 32 -4.31 -16.40 -13.04
C TYR A 32 -3.35 -16.79 -14.18
N GLN A 33 -2.03 -16.74 -13.92
CA GLN A 33 -1.01 -17.15 -14.87
C GLN A 33 -1.14 -18.64 -15.25
N GLU A 34 -1.32 -19.54 -14.28
CA GLU A 34 -1.51 -20.98 -14.50
C GLU A 34 -2.73 -21.28 -15.39
N HIS A 35 -3.81 -20.51 -15.23
CA HIS A 35 -5.03 -20.66 -16.02
C HIS A 35 -5.07 -19.81 -17.29
N GLY A 36 -3.98 -19.14 -17.66
CA GLY A 36 -3.88 -18.32 -18.87
C GLY A 36 -4.78 -17.08 -18.85
N ILE A 37 -5.14 -16.59 -17.67
CA ILE A 37 -5.90 -15.36 -17.51
C ILE A 37 -4.93 -14.18 -17.62
N THR A 38 -5.10 -13.36 -18.64
CA THR A 38 -4.18 -12.25 -18.98
C THR A 38 -4.75 -10.88 -18.68
N HIS A 39 -6.01 -10.79 -18.23
CA HIS A 39 -6.69 -9.54 -17.90
C HIS A 39 -7.52 -9.72 -16.65
N GLY A 40 -7.30 -8.90 -15.63
CA GLY A 40 -8.08 -8.98 -14.41
C GLY A 40 -7.63 -8.06 -13.30
N ILE A 41 -8.49 -7.94 -12.30
CA ILE A 41 -8.23 -7.24 -11.05
C ILE A 41 -8.52 -8.18 -9.89
N VAL A 42 -7.66 -8.16 -8.89
CA VAL A 42 -7.88 -8.73 -7.57
C VAL A 42 -7.72 -7.63 -6.55
N ASP A 43 -8.75 -7.36 -5.76
CA ASP A 43 -8.68 -6.41 -4.64
C ASP A 43 -9.07 -7.12 -3.33
N LEU A 44 -8.14 -7.10 -2.40
CA LEU A 44 -8.30 -7.68 -1.06
C LEU A 44 -8.39 -6.58 0.02
N GLY A 45 -9.15 -5.52 -0.27
CA GLY A 45 -9.35 -4.42 0.67
C GLY A 45 -8.10 -3.56 0.87
N GLY A 46 -7.75 -2.81 -0.18
CA GLY A 46 -6.58 -1.93 -0.23
C GLY A 46 -5.28 -2.64 -0.64
N ASN A 47 -5.34 -3.94 -0.94
CA ASN A 47 -4.29 -4.68 -1.61
C ASN A 47 -4.81 -5.07 -3.00
N THR A 48 -4.43 -4.29 -4.01
CA THR A 48 -4.90 -4.44 -5.38
C THR A 48 -3.79 -4.97 -6.27
N TRP A 49 -4.08 -6.03 -7.00
CA TRP A 49 -3.26 -6.52 -8.10
C TRP A 49 -4.04 -6.44 -9.41
N VAL A 50 -3.37 -6.01 -10.46
CA VAL A 50 -3.94 -5.95 -11.81
C VAL A 50 -3.04 -6.69 -12.80
N CYS A 51 -3.64 -7.38 -13.76
CA CYS A 51 -2.91 -7.93 -14.91
C CYS A 51 -3.52 -7.46 -16.23
N GLY A 52 -2.65 -7.26 -17.21
CA GLY A 52 -3.01 -6.72 -18.52
C GLY A 52 -3.72 -5.38 -18.41
N GLY A 53 -4.61 -5.12 -19.37
CA GLY A 53 -5.47 -3.94 -19.39
C GLY A 53 -6.94 -4.30 -19.26
N ASN A 54 -7.81 -3.29 -19.35
CA ASN A 54 -9.26 -3.44 -19.42
C ASN A 54 -9.71 -4.04 -20.77
N LEU A 55 -11.01 -4.18 -21.00
CA LEU A 55 -11.56 -4.77 -22.22
C LEU A 55 -11.27 -3.96 -23.49
N GLU A 56 -10.96 -2.69 -23.33
CA GLU A 56 -10.57 -1.76 -24.40
C GLU A 56 -9.05 -1.77 -24.68
N GLY A 57 -8.27 -2.50 -23.85
CA GLY A 57 -6.81 -2.59 -23.92
C GLY A 57 -6.08 -1.43 -23.23
N GLU A 58 -6.82 -0.57 -22.50
CA GLU A 58 -6.25 0.53 -21.74
C GLU A 58 -5.78 0.06 -20.34
N PRO A 59 -4.85 0.76 -19.67
CA PRO A 59 -4.49 0.48 -18.29
C PRO A 59 -5.70 0.49 -17.35
N TRP A 60 -5.64 -0.32 -16.31
CA TRP A 60 -6.60 -0.28 -15.22
C TRP A 60 -6.47 1.02 -14.44
N GLN A 61 -7.58 1.58 -13.99
CA GLN A 61 -7.62 2.77 -13.14
C GLN A 61 -7.86 2.35 -11.70
N ILE A 62 -6.83 2.47 -10.86
CA ILE A 62 -6.87 2.14 -9.44
C ILE A 62 -7.12 3.42 -8.66
N GLY A 63 -8.27 3.51 -7.98
CA GLY A 63 -8.59 4.63 -7.11
C GLY A 63 -7.79 4.57 -5.80
N ILE A 64 -7.02 5.60 -5.50
CA ILE A 64 -6.35 5.76 -4.21
C ILE A 64 -7.29 6.49 -3.28
N GLN A 65 -7.76 5.81 -2.22
CA GLN A 65 -8.74 6.36 -1.29
C GLN A 65 -8.18 7.57 -0.55
N ASP A 66 -9.02 8.58 -0.39
CA ASP A 66 -8.73 9.74 0.45
C ASP A 66 -8.91 9.38 1.94
N PRO A 67 -7.85 9.45 2.76
CA PRO A 67 -7.93 9.10 4.17
C PRO A 67 -8.74 10.10 5.01
N ALA A 68 -8.91 11.33 4.53
CA ALA A 68 -9.58 12.41 5.27
C ALA A 68 -11.07 12.56 4.94
N ARG A 69 -11.54 11.94 3.86
CA ARG A 69 -12.93 12.05 3.38
C ARG A 69 -13.71 10.75 3.56
N SER A 70 -15.01 10.79 3.31
CA SER A 70 -15.89 9.62 3.38
C SER A 70 -15.46 8.49 2.44
N ALA A 71 -15.83 7.27 2.78
CA ALA A 71 -15.56 6.10 1.94
C ALA A 71 -16.02 6.32 0.48
N GLY A 72 -15.12 6.01 -0.46
CA GLY A 72 -15.32 6.21 -1.89
C GLY A 72 -14.81 7.53 -2.44
N ALA A 73 -14.41 8.49 -1.60
CA ALA A 73 -13.68 9.66 -2.06
C ALA A 73 -12.22 9.28 -2.39
N LEU A 74 -11.68 9.87 -3.43
CA LEU A 74 -10.32 9.55 -3.90
C LEU A 74 -9.37 10.72 -3.65
N ALA A 75 -8.12 10.40 -3.31
CA ALA A 75 -6.99 11.32 -3.36
C ALA A 75 -6.42 11.43 -4.78
N GLY A 76 -6.61 10.41 -5.59
CA GLY A 76 -6.18 10.37 -6.98
C GLY A 76 -6.45 9.02 -7.63
N ILE A 77 -6.06 8.90 -8.88
CA ILE A 77 -6.19 7.68 -9.70
C ILE A 77 -4.81 7.30 -10.23
N LEU A 78 -4.43 6.04 -10.00
CA LEU A 78 -3.24 5.43 -10.57
C LEU A 78 -3.63 4.59 -11.79
N GLU A 79 -3.00 4.83 -12.93
CA GLU A 79 -3.08 3.98 -14.12
C GLU A 79 -2.02 2.88 -14.02
N ALA A 80 -2.44 1.62 -14.13
CA ALA A 80 -1.57 0.48 -13.97
C ALA A 80 -1.94 -0.69 -14.89
N SER A 81 -0.91 -1.42 -15.34
CA SER A 81 -1.01 -2.71 -15.99
C SER A 81 0.07 -3.60 -15.37
N ASP A 82 -0.27 -4.88 -15.13
CA ASP A 82 0.67 -5.84 -14.55
C ASP A 82 1.40 -5.30 -13.29
N ALA A 83 0.63 -4.86 -12.29
CA ALA A 83 1.16 -4.19 -11.10
C ALA A 83 0.41 -4.55 -9.82
N PHE A 84 1.11 -4.38 -8.70
CA PHE A 84 0.53 -4.31 -7.36
C PHE A 84 0.45 -2.85 -6.91
N ALA A 85 -0.65 -2.49 -6.25
CA ALA A 85 -0.83 -1.23 -5.53
C ALA A 85 -1.44 -1.54 -4.17
N VAL A 86 -0.64 -1.39 -3.11
CA VAL A 86 -1.04 -1.79 -1.75
C VAL A 86 -1.00 -0.62 -0.81
N THR A 87 -2.12 -0.37 -0.15
CA THR A 87 -2.31 0.79 0.71
C THR A 87 -2.47 0.39 2.17
N SER A 88 -1.67 1.01 3.04
CA SER A 88 -1.85 1.01 4.49
C SER A 88 -2.21 2.41 4.98
N GLY A 89 -3.19 2.49 5.90
CA GLY A 89 -3.62 3.77 6.47
C GLY A 89 -4.37 3.61 7.78
N GLY A 90 -4.21 4.56 8.68
CA GLY A 90 -4.83 4.56 10.01
C GLY A 90 -6.36 4.65 9.97
N TYR A 91 -6.93 5.16 8.88
CA TYR A 91 -8.37 5.33 8.69
C TYR A 91 -9.15 4.04 8.40
N GLN A 92 -8.46 2.94 8.04
CA GLN A 92 -9.10 1.68 7.63
C GLN A 92 -9.70 0.92 8.81
N ARG A 93 -9.00 0.88 9.95
CA ARG A 93 -9.44 0.21 11.17
C ARG A 93 -8.98 1.01 12.39
N TYR A 94 -9.91 1.61 13.08
CA TYR A 94 -9.64 2.40 14.28
C TYR A 94 -10.83 2.34 15.24
N PHE A 95 -10.60 2.74 16.47
CA PHE A 95 -11.63 3.12 17.41
C PHE A 95 -11.26 4.48 18.03
N GLU A 96 -12.26 5.16 18.56
CA GLU A 96 -12.08 6.44 19.24
C GLU A 96 -12.39 6.27 20.72
N GLU A 97 -11.50 6.75 21.57
CA GLU A 97 -11.70 6.80 23.02
C GLU A 97 -11.23 8.15 23.56
N ASN A 98 -12.10 8.84 24.31
CA ASN A 98 -11.83 10.16 24.90
C ASN A 98 -11.36 11.22 23.88
N GLY A 99 -11.86 11.18 22.65
CA GLY A 99 -11.47 12.10 21.57
C GLY A 99 -10.10 11.78 20.94
N GLN A 100 -9.49 10.66 21.28
CA GLN A 100 -8.27 10.17 20.69
C GLN A 100 -8.55 8.97 19.78
N LEU A 101 -7.96 9.00 18.58
CA LEU A 101 -8.10 7.92 17.58
C LEU A 101 -6.99 6.89 17.78
N TYR A 102 -7.38 5.62 17.85
CA TYR A 102 -6.47 4.48 17.98
C TYR A 102 -6.62 3.57 16.77
N HIS A 103 -5.69 3.64 15.84
CA HIS A 103 -5.67 2.76 14.69
C HIS A 103 -4.82 1.50 14.92
N HIS A 104 -4.97 0.53 14.04
CA HIS A 104 -4.40 -0.82 14.17
C HIS A 104 -2.91 -0.94 13.80
N ILE A 105 -2.30 0.09 13.20
CA ILE A 105 -0.88 0.08 12.82
C ILE A 105 -0.07 0.51 14.04
N ILE A 106 0.66 -0.44 14.62
CA ILE A 106 1.38 -0.23 15.87
C ILE A 106 2.86 0.01 15.59
N ASP A 107 3.41 1.05 16.21
CA ASP A 107 4.85 1.27 16.27
C ASP A 107 5.48 0.29 17.26
N PRO A 108 6.38 -0.61 16.80
CA PRO A 108 7.01 -1.61 17.66
C PRO A 108 7.92 -1.00 18.74
N ALA A 109 8.40 0.22 18.55
CA ALA A 109 9.25 0.90 19.54
C ALA A 109 8.44 1.40 20.75
N THR A 110 7.18 1.77 20.54
CA THR A 110 6.33 2.36 21.58
C THR A 110 5.22 1.42 22.07
N GLY A 111 4.83 0.42 21.24
CA GLY A 111 3.67 -0.44 21.45
C GLY A 111 2.34 0.31 21.33
N ARG A 112 2.31 1.48 20.72
CA ARG A 112 1.15 2.34 20.50
C ARG A 112 0.88 2.54 19.01
N PRO A 113 -0.30 3.04 18.61
CA PRO A 113 -0.52 3.49 17.24
C PRO A 113 0.60 4.41 16.76
N ALA A 114 1.07 4.20 15.53
CA ALA A 114 2.16 4.99 14.96
C ALA A 114 1.71 6.45 14.73
N GLU A 115 2.51 7.40 15.20
CA GLU A 115 2.33 8.84 14.99
C GLU A 115 3.47 9.32 14.08
N SER A 116 3.36 9.03 12.79
CA SER A 116 4.46 9.22 11.82
C SER A 116 4.29 10.46 10.93
N GLY A 117 3.17 11.19 11.08
CA GLY A 117 2.80 12.29 10.17
C GLY A 117 2.22 11.84 8.84
N LEU A 118 2.06 10.51 8.63
CA LEU A 118 1.43 9.94 7.44
C LEU A 118 0.02 9.45 7.77
N THR A 119 -0.95 9.74 6.90
CA THR A 119 -2.33 9.22 7.00
C THR A 119 -2.56 8.03 6.09
N SER A 120 -1.81 7.95 4.96
CA SER A 120 -1.88 6.84 4.01
C SER A 120 -0.54 6.65 3.30
N VAL A 121 -0.19 5.39 3.06
CA VAL A 121 0.97 4.97 2.26
C VAL A 121 0.51 3.93 1.25
N THR A 122 0.68 4.22 -0.03
CA THR A 122 0.50 3.25 -1.11
C THR A 122 1.85 2.90 -1.70
N VAL A 123 2.18 1.62 -1.71
CA VAL A 123 3.36 1.07 -2.39
C VAL A 123 2.92 0.47 -3.71
N VAL A 124 3.62 0.83 -4.78
CA VAL A 124 3.36 0.36 -6.14
C VAL A 124 4.59 -0.38 -6.65
N ALA A 125 4.40 -1.59 -7.17
CA ALA A 125 5.45 -2.38 -7.80
C ALA A 125 4.89 -3.10 -9.03
N ASP A 126 5.78 -3.61 -9.89
CA ASP A 126 5.37 -4.42 -11.02
C ASP A 126 4.71 -5.75 -10.57
N GLY A 127 4.12 -6.47 -11.53
CA GLY A 127 3.39 -7.72 -11.30
C GLY A 127 4.29 -8.94 -11.04
N ALA A 128 5.59 -8.76 -10.72
CA ALA A 128 6.49 -9.87 -10.46
C ALA A 128 6.10 -10.66 -9.20
N ALA A 129 6.39 -11.95 -9.21
CA ALA A 129 6.07 -12.84 -8.08
C ALA A 129 6.76 -12.39 -6.79
N GLY A 130 6.00 -12.32 -5.70
CA GLY A 130 6.46 -11.86 -4.39
C GLY A 130 6.29 -10.36 -4.15
N ASN A 131 6.02 -9.57 -5.17
CA ASN A 131 5.83 -8.12 -5.02
C ASN A 131 4.54 -7.78 -4.27
N GLY A 132 3.50 -8.60 -4.34
CA GLY A 132 2.31 -8.43 -3.51
C GLY A 132 2.63 -8.48 -2.01
N THR A 133 3.37 -9.49 -1.58
CA THR A 133 3.86 -9.64 -0.20
C THR A 133 4.79 -8.49 0.20
N MET A 134 5.71 -8.13 -0.67
CA MET A 134 6.64 -7.02 -0.45
C MET A 134 5.90 -5.69 -0.28
N CYS A 135 4.97 -5.37 -1.16
CA CYS A 135 4.19 -4.14 -1.09
C CYS A 135 3.35 -4.05 0.20
N ASP A 136 2.72 -5.17 0.62
CA ASP A 136 1.92 -5.22 1.85
C ASP A 136 2.81 -4.96 3.08
N ALA A 137 3.96 -5.64 3.17
CA ALA A 137 4.92 -5.43 4.24
C ALA A 137 5.47 -4.00 4.26
N LEU A 138 5.89 -3.48 3.10
CA LEU A 138 6.47 -2.14 2.98
C LEU A 138 5.45 -1.05 3.27
N SER A 139 4.19 -1.16 2.79
CA SER A 139 3.18 -0.12 3.05
C SER A 139 2.98 0.12 4.55
N THR A 140 2.95 -0.95 5.35
CA THR A 140 2.84 -0.87 6.81
C THR A 140 4.13 -0.36 7.45
N ALA A 141 5.28 -0.87 7.04
CA ALA A 141 6.57 -0.46 7.59
C ALA A 141 6.86 1.03 7.32
N LEU A 142 6.62 1.49 6.10
CA LEU A 142 6.84 2.88 5.69
C LEU A 142 5.86 3.83 6.39
N PHE A 143 4.61 3.39 6.62
CA PHE A 143 3.67 4.15 7.44
C PHE A 143 4.23 4.41 8.86
N VAL A 144 4.82 3.39 9.50
CA VAL A 144 5.45 3.53 10.83
C VAL A 144 6.72 4.39 10.78
N MET A 145 7.51 4.25 9.71
CA MET A 145 8.79 4.97 9.54
C MET A 145 8.63 6.48 9.33
N GLY A 146 7.50 6.91 8.76
CA GLY A 146 7.27 8.30 8.39
C GLY A 146 7.92 8.70 7.05
N GLU A 147 7.59 9.91 6.58
CA GLU A 147 7.94 10.42 5.26
C GLU A 147 9.44 10.34 4.94
N ASP A 148 10.26 10.95 5.78
CA ASP A 148 11.70 11.08 5.52
C ASP A 148 12.38 9.71 5.30
N ARG A 149 12.11 8.76 6.21
CA ARG A 149 12.69 7.42 6.13
C ARG A 149 12.08 6.57 5.02
N ALA A 150 10.79 6.78 4.71
CA ALA A 150 10.15 6.13 3.58
C ALA A 150 10.80 6.54 2.26
N LEU A 151 11.04 7.84 2.07
CA LEU A 151 11.71 8.36 0.89
C LEU A 151 13.20 7.99 0.85
N GLU A 152 13.87 7.92 2.00
CA GLU A 152 15.25 7.42 2.08
C GLU A 152 15.35 5.96 1.61
N LEU A 153 14.45 5.09 2.08
CA LEU A 153 14.42 3.70 1.65
C LEU A 153 14.12 3.58 0.15
N TRP A 154 13.16 4.33 -0.37
CA TRP A 154 12.86 4.36 -1.79
C TRP A 154 14.10 4.80 -2.61
N ARG A 155 14.76 5.89 -2.24
CA ARG A 155 15.96 6.38 -2.92
C ARG A 155 17.16 5.43 -2.84
N SER A 156 17.17 4.54 -1.84
CA SER A 156 18.26 3.57 -1.69
C SER A 156 18.31 2.52 -2.81
N GLY A 157 17.16 2.29 -3.50
CA GLY A 157 17.03 1.30 -4.55
C GLY A 157 17.22 -0.16 -4.09
N VAL A 158 17.14 -0.43 -2.78
CA VAL A 158 17.23 -1.79 -2.23
C VAL A 158 16.06 -2.64 -2.65
N TYR A 159 14.88 -2.03 -2.80
CA TYR A 159 13.67 -2.63 -3.36
C TYR A 159 13.22 -1.79 -4.55
N ASP A 160 12.63 -2.44 -5.54
CA ASP A 160 12.08 -1.78 -6.72
C ASP A 160 10.58 -1.52 -6.49
N PHE A 161 10.25 -0.30 -6.13
CA PHE A 161 8.88 0.14 -5.86
C PHE A 161 8.76 1.66 -5.98
N ASP A 162 7.54 2.13 -6.14
CA ASP A 162 7.16 3.54 -6.10
C ASP A 162 6.18 3.82 -4.95
N LEU A 163 5.98 5.10 -4.62
CA LEU A 163 5.17 5.54 -3.49
C LEU A 163 4.13 6.59 -3.87
N ILE A 164 2.97 6.48 -3.21
CA ILE A 164 2.03 7.59 -3.04
C ILE A 164 1.84 7.75 -1.52
N LEU A 165 2.16 8.94 -1.00
CA LEU A 165 2.05 9.26 0.42
C LEU A 165 1.02 10.37 0.61
N VAL A 166 0.14 10.22 1.61
CA VAL A 166 -0.73 11.30 2.09
C VAL A 166 -0.30 11.66 3.50
N THR A 167 -0.02 12.93 3.73
CA THR A 167 0.47 13.44 5.01
C THR A 167 -0.63 14.10 5.83
N GLU A 168 -0.43 14.20 7.13
CA GLU A 168 -1.34 14.89 8.06
C GLU A 168 -1.42 16.39 7.81
N ASP A 169 -0.35 16.99 7.29
CA ASP A 169 -0.29 18.43 6.95
C ASP A 169 -0.88 18.77 5.57
N GLY A 170 -1.50 17.79 4.89
CA GLY A 170 -2.27 18.01 3.67
C GLY A 170 -1.46 17.98 2.39
N ARG A 171 -0.34 17.26 2.34
CA ARG A 171 0.42 17.00 1.12
C ARG A 171 0.08 15.62 0.55
N LEU A 172 0.16 15.52 -0.77
CA LEU A 172 0.04 14.28 -1.55
C LEU A 172 1.30 14.14 -2.38
N LEU A 173 2.15 13.18 -2.02
CA LEU A 173 3.42 12.97 -2.70
C LEU A 173 3.35 11.75 -3.59
N ALA A 174 3.91 11.83 -4.80
CA ALA A 174 4.14 10.68 -5.66
C ALA A 174 5.61 10.65 -6.09
N THR A 175 6.20 9.46 -6.10
CA THR A 175 7.57 9.29 -6.60
C THR A 175 7.62 9.41 -8.11
N ALA A 176 8.79 9.83 -8.64
CA ALA A 176 8.96 10.14 -10.05
C ALA A 176 8.65 8.96 -10.99
N GLY A 177 8.81 7.71 -10.53
CA GLY A 177 8.55 6.51 -11.34
C GLY A 177 7.08 6.28 -11.72
N ILE A 178 6.16 6.92 -11.00
CA ILE A 178 4.71 6.84 -11.29
C ILE A 178 4.07 8.19 -11.58
N ALA A 179 4.83 9.28 -11.64
CA ALA A 179 4.30 10.63 -11.78
C ALA A 179 3.50 10.85 -13.08
N ASP A 180 3.83 10.15 -14.14
CA ASP A 180 3.13 10.19 -15.45
C ASP A 180 1.86 9.32 -15.47
N ARG A 181 1.71 8.41 -14.50
CA ARG A 181 0.59 7.46 -14.38
C ARG A 181 -0.34 7.77 -13.22
N PHE A 182 0.05 8.68 -12.32
CA PHE A 182 -0.78 9.09 -11.20
C PHE A 182 -1.37 10.47 -11.42
N ARG A 183 -2.70 10.56 -11.34
CA ARG A 183 -3.44 11.81 -11.46
C ARG A 183 -4.12 12.12 -10.12
N PRO A 184 -3.69 13.18 -9.42
CA PRO A 184 -4.36 13.64 -8.20
C PRO A 184 -5.81 14.07 -8.47
N ASP A 185 -6.66 13.96 -7.47
CA ASP A 185 -8.00 14.56 -7.49
C ASP A 185 -7.91 15.99 -6.94
N ASP A 186 -8.01 16.98 -7.82
CA ASP A 186 -7.94 18.40 -7.44
C ASP A 186 -8.98 18.79 -6.40
N SER A 187 -10.13 18.07 -6.34
CA SER A 187 -11.18 18.30 -5.35
C SER A 187 -10.81 17.82 -3.94
N ALA A 188 -9.75 17.02 -3.81
CA ALA A 188 -9.25 16.53 -2.53
C ALA A 188 -8.56 17.63 -1.72
N GLY A 189 -8.03 18.67 -2.38
CA GLY A 189 -7.46 19.84 -1.72
C GLY A 189 -6.03 19.63 -1.19
N TYR A 190 -5.37 18.54 -1.55
CA TYR A 190 -3.96 18.30 -1.19
C TYR A 190 -3.00 19.15 -2.02
N ALA A 191 -1.89 19.56 -1.41
CA ALA A 191 -0.74 20.06 -2.16
C ALA A 191 -0.01 18.87 -2.80
N TYR A 192 -0.10 18.76 -4.13
CA TYR A 192 0.53 17.66 -4.87
C TYR A 192 2.00 17.94 -5.16
N GLU A 193 2.87 16.98 -4.87
CA GLU A 193 4.32 17.07 -5.06
C GLU A 193 4.85 15.78 -5.73
N ILE A 194 5.78 15.95 -6.69
CA ILE A 194 6.53 14.85 -7.29
C ILE A 194 7.90 14.79 -6.61
N VAL A 195 8.23 13.63 -6.06
CA VAL A 195 9.49 13.37 -5.35
C VAL A 195 10.46 12.64 -6.27
N SER A 196 11.69 13.13 -6.36
CA SER A 196 12.78 12.57 -7.14
C SER A 196 13.97 12.16 -6.26
#